data_31f16d555372205e1f0299d8ab834797
#
_entry.id   31f16d555372205e1f0299d8ab834797
#
_cell.length_a   1.000
_cell.length_b   1.000
_cell.length_c   1.000
_cell.angle_alpha   90.00
_cell.angle_beta   90.00
_cell.angle_gamma   90.00
#
_symmetry.space_group_name_H-M   'P 1'
#
loop_
_entity.id
_entity.type
_entity.pdbx_description
1 polymer ?
#
loop_
_entity_poly.entity_id
_entity_poly.type
_entity_poly.pdbx_seq_one_letter_code
_entity_poly.pdbx_strand_id
1 'polypeptide(L)'
;MSATVDSTTGPPVRSASVLRSGAVMAAGSVVSRATGFVRSAVVVAALGTGLTADGYTVANTVPNILYILLIGGALNAVFVPELVRAAKEHADGGAAYTDRLLTLCTVGLLALTALAVAAAPLVVGFYTDYDGRQAELTVALARYCLPQILFYGLFTLLGQVLNARGRFGAMMWTPVLNNIVIIGVFGLYIGVAADSDGTLSNTDAHLLGWGTTAGIAVQTLALIPALRAARFRWRPRFDWRGSGLTRPVRAAGWLVLLVLTNQLAYWVVTRLSTATGQHAVEQGVAGGAGYTAYSYAYQLWVVPQGIITVSLVTALMPRMSRAAADGDLAGVRRDVAYALRTSAAVVVPAATALLVLAPWVIGSVFGYGRTTAADITVMAGIMMAFAPGLIAFSAQYVLSRGFYAMSDTRTPFLLNLVIAAVQAGLTAAAYLLLPARWAVTGMAGASTAAFFAGFAVTGYVLSRRLSGPGAASPLRSPTLGAHVRLIAACLPAGALAYGAARAAEGAGDMAAAGAGTLTLLLVVVLLARPFGIGEITGMVAAGRARLRR
;
A
#
# COMPACT_ATOMS: atom_id res chain seq x y z
N MET A 1 64.58 9.57 -15.32
CA MET A 1 63.88 10.19 -14.20
C MET A 1 62.41 9.85 -14.38
N SER A 2 61.94 8.81 -13.67
CA SER A 2 60.57 8.27 -13.72
C SER A 2 59.83 8.88 -12.55
N ALA A 3 58.80 9.69 -12.83
CA ALA A 3 57.95 10.27 -11.82
C ALA A 3 56.79 9.29 -11.53
N THR A 4 56.83 8.68 -10.36
CA THR A 4 55.74 7.90 -9.79
C THR A 4 54.60 8.82 -9.41
N VAL A 5 53.44 8.64 -10.08
CA VAL A 5 52.18 9.28 -9.71
C VAL A 5 51.65 8.59 -8.46
N ASP A 6 51.70 9.31 -7.38
CA ASP A 6 51.17 8.90 -6.06
C ASP A 6 49.65 8.91 -6.11
N SER A 7 49.03 7.71 -6.07
CA SER A 7 47.59 7.54 -5.97
C SER A 7 47.13 7.83 -4.56
N THR A 8 46.78 9.10 -4.29
CA THR A 8 46.12 9.48 -3.02
C THR A 8 44.78 8.76 -2.91
N THR A 9 44.78 7.73 -2.10
CA THR A 9 43.58 7.07 -1.57
C THR A 9 42.81 8.09 -0.73
N GLY A 10 41.68 8.57 -1.28
CA GLY A 10 40.70 9.34 -0.53
C GLY A 10 40.16 8.51 0.64
N PRO A 11 39.78 9.16 1.77
CA PRO A 11 39.37 8.44 2.98
C PRO A 11 38.17 7.54 2.70
N PRO A 12 38.10 6.32 3.31
CA PRO A 12 37.00 5.38 3.11
C PRO A 12 35.70 6.00 3.57
N VAL A 13 34.84 6.35 2.62
CA VAL A 13 33.53 6.97 2.87
C VAL A 13 32.64 5.97 3.63
N ARG A 14 32.61 6.13 4.95
CA ARG A 14 31.42 6.01 5.82
C ARG A 14 30.41 4.89 5.51
N SER A 15 30.83 3.66 5.35
CA SER A 15 29.92 2.50 5.28
C SER A 15 29.08 2.36 6.57
N ALA A 16 29.64 2.66 7.73
CA ALA A 16 28.93 2.61 9.02
C ALA A 16 27.81 3.67 9.16
N SER A 17 27.95 4.86 8.57
CA SER A 17 26.91 5.91 8.64
C SER A 17 25.71 5.59 7.73
N VAL A 18 25.97 5.00 6.56
CA VAL A 18 24.92 4.56 5.62
C VAL A 18 24.12 3.38 6.20
N LEU A 19 24.80 2.41 6.80
CA LEU A 19 24.15 1.27 7.47
C LEU A 19 23.30 1.71 8.66
N ARG A 20 23.80 2.65 9.48
CA ARG A 20 23.05 3.21 10.62
C ARG A 20 21.80 3.98 10.13
N SER A 21 21.94 4.79 9.09
CA SER A 21 20.79 5.52 8.51
C SER A 21 19.76 4.56 7.93
N GLY A 22 20.20 3.51 7.22
CA GLY A 22 19.32 2.44 6.71
C GLY A 22 18.57 1.70 7.81
N ALA A 23 19.25 1.36 8.93
CA ALA A 23 18.62 0.71 10.08
C ALA A 23 17.55 1.60 10.75
N VAL A 24 17.82 2.90 10.93
CA VAL A 24 16.87 3.87 11.49
C VAL A 24 15.64 4.02 10.59
N MET A 25 15.83 4.06 9.27
CA MET A 25 14.73 4.11 8.31
C MET A 25 13.87 2.84 8.34
N ALA A 26 14.51 1.67 8.37
CA ALA A 26 13.83 0.39 8.45
C ALA A 26 13.02 0.26 9.76
N ALA A 27 13.62 0.63 10.90
CA ALA A 27 12.93 0.66 12.19
C ALA A 27 11.72 1.60 12.17
N GLY A 28 11.88 2.83 11.64
CA GLY A 28 10.78 3.79 11.50
C GLY A 28 9.63 3.26 10.63
N SER A 29 9.97 2.58 9.53
CA SER A 29 8.96 1.97 8.65
C SER A 29 8.19 0.83 9.35
N VAL A 30 8.88 -0.03 10.12
CA VAL A 30 8.24 -1.11 10.88
C VAL A 30 7.33 -0.56 11.97
N VAL A 31 7.82 0.40 12.77
CA VAL A 31 7.04 1.02 13.85
C VAL A 31 5.82 1.76 13.29
N SER A 32 5.99 2.50 12.19
CA SER A 32 4.89 3.19 11.50
C SER A 32 3.81 2.21 11.01
N ARG A 33 4.19 1.06 10.47
CA ARG A 33 3.24 0.03 10.04
C ARG A 33 2.53 -0.62 11.23
N ALA A 34 3.27 -0.98 12.28
CA ALA A 34 2.71 -1.56 13.49
C ALA A 34 1.69 -0.61 14.16
N THR A 35 2.07 0.65 14.37
CA THR A 35 1.14 1.67 14.91
C THR A 35 -0.04 1.94 13.98
N GLY A 36 0.15 1.84 12.66
CA GLY A 36 -0.92 1.93 11.66
C GLY A 36 -1.95 0.80 11.80
N PHE A 37 -1.53 -0.42 12.12
CA PHE A 37 -2.45 -1.53 12.40
C PHE A 37 -3.23 -1.30 13.68
N VAL A 38 -2.56 -0.88 14.78
CA VAL A 38 -3.23 -0.53 16.03
C VAL A 38 -4.27 0.58 15.79
N ARG A 39 -3.92 1.61 15.02
CA ARG A 39 -4.86 2.65 14.61
C ARG A 39 -6.09 2.07 13.91
N SER A 40 -5.88 1.18 12.92
CA SER A 40 -6.98 0.57 12.18
C SER A 40 -7.88 -0.27 13.09
N ALA A 41 -7.31 -1.04 14.01
CA ALA A 41 -8.05 -1.81 15.00
C ALA A 41 -8.89 -0.89 15.91
N VAL A 42 -8.32 0.21 16.40
CA VAL A 42 -9.02 1.18 17.26
C VAL A 42 -10.14 1.89 16.50
N VAL A 43 -9.94 2.26 15.23
CA VAL A 43 -10.99 2.88 14.40
C VAL A 43 -12.15 1.91 14.18
N VAL A 44 -11.86 0.64 13.85
CA VAL A 44 -12.90 -0.38 13.67
C VAL A 44 -13.59 -0.70 15.00
N ALA A 45 -12.86 -0.79 16.11
CA ALA A 45 -13.44 -0.97 17.43
C ALA A 45 -14.40 0.18 17.83
N ALA A 46 -14.09 1.40 17.41
CA ALA A 46 -14.89 2.59 17.68
C ALA A 46 -16.17 2.69 16.85
N LEU A 47 -16.07 2.40 15.54
CA LEU A 47 -17.16 2.64 14.57
C LEU A 47 -17.86 1.35 14.11
N GLY A 48 -17.26 0.18 14.33
CA GLY A 48 -17.71 -1.07 13.72
C GLY A 48 -17.40 -1.10 12.21
N THR A 49 -18.21 -1.86 11.45
CA THR A 49 -18.10 -2.00 9.98
C THR A 49 -19.38 -1.63 9.23
N GLY A 50 -20.35 -1.00 9.90
CA GLY A 50 -21.62 -0.57 9.32
C GLY A 50 -21.53 0.76 8.53
N LEU A 51 -22.69 1.33 8.16
CA LEU A 51 -22.79 2.54 7.32
C LEU A 51 -22.05 3.75 7.90
N THR A 52 -22.04 3.90 9.24
CA THR A 52 -21.30 4.97 9.92
C THR A 52 -19.80 4.89 9.65
N ALA A 53 -19.25 3.67 9.76
CA ALA A 53 -17.84 3.41 9.45
C ALA A 53 -17.55 3.59 7.96
N ASP A 54 -18.48 3.21 7.09
CA ASP A 54 -18.38 3.42 5.63
C ASP A 54 -18.32 4.92 5.31
N GLY A 55 -19.17 5.75 5.91
CA GLY A 55 -19.13 7.21 5.73
C GLY A 55 -17.79 7.81 6.14
N TYR A 56 -17.25 7.41 7.30
CA TYR A 56 -15.92 7.84 7.75
C TYR A 56 -14.81 7.36 6.80
N THR A 57 -14.85 6.11 6.37
CA THR A 57 -13.85 5.52 5.48
C THR A 57 -13.85 6.19 4.10
N VAL A 58 -15.05 6.48 3.56
CA VAL A 58 -15.21 7.27 2.31
C VAL A 58 -14.66 8.68 2.48
N ALA A 59 -15.00 9.37 3.57
CA ALA A 59 -14.52 10.73 3.83
C ALA A 59 -12.98 10.83 3.85
N ASN A 60 -12.29 9.77 4.31
CA ASN A 60 -10.83 9.68 4.31
C ASN A 60 -10.24 9.14 3.00
N THR A 61 -11.04 8.54 2.13
CA THR A 61 -10.56 7.97 0.86
C THR A 61 -10.07 9.06 -0.09
N VAL A 62 -10.82 10.16 -0.25
CA VAL A 62 -10.47 11.23 -1.19
C VAL A 62 -9.13 11.91 -0.88
N PRO A 63 -8.85 12.36 0.36
CA PRO A 63 -7.53 12.88 0.71
C PRO A 63 -6.40 11.89 0.46
N ASN A 64 -6.65 10.61 0.76
CA ASN A 64 -5.66 9.55 0.58
C ASN A 64 -5.37 9.24 -0.91
N ILE A 65 -6.37 9.32 -1.77
CA ILE A 65 -6.20 9.20 -3.24
C ILE A 65 -5.23 10.26 -3.75
N LEU A 66 -5.42 11.51 -3.35
CA LEU A 66 -4.52 12.59 -3.73
C LEU A 66 -3.11 12.40 -3.19
N TYR A 67 -2.96 11.90 -1.97
CA TYR A 67 -1.68 11.52 -1.41
C TYR A 67 -0.98 10.44 -2.25
N ILE A 68 -1.70 9.39 -2.65
CA ILE A 68 -1.18 8.33 -3.51
C ILE A 68 -0.79 8.87 -4.90
N LEU A 69 -1.59 9.75 -5.48
CA LEU A 69 -1.30 10.40 -6.76
C LEU A 69 -0.03 11.24 -6.69
N LEU A 70 0.15 11.99 -5.61
CA LEU A 70 1.33 12.83 -5.39
C LEU A 70 2.60 12.00 -5.12
N ILE A 71 2.52 10.98 -4.25
CA ILE A 71 3.67 10.10 -3.93
C ILE A 71 3.94 9.08 -5.04
N GLY A 72 2.87 8.52 -5.62
CA GLY A 72 2.96 7.31 -6.46
C GLY A 72 3.60 7.49 -7.83
N GLY A 73 3.77 8.69 -8.34
CA GLY A 73 4.27 8.82 -9.71
C GLY A 73 4.95 10.14 -10.04
N ALA A 74 4.24 11.24 -9.95
CA ALA A 74 4.70 12.52 -10.49
C ALA A 74 5.79 13.17 -9.64
N LEU A 75 5.62 13.20 -8.32
CA LEU A 75 6.52 13.94 -7.43
C LEU A 75 7.84 13.22 -7.19
N ASN A 76 7.86 11.92 -6.93
CA ASN A 76 9.12 11.21 -6.67
C ASN A 76 10.02 11.11 -7.91
N ALA A 77 9.44 10.85 -9.08
CA ALA A 77 10.20 10.66 -10.31
C ALA A 77 10.72 11.96 -10.90
N VAL A 78 10.10 13.09 -10.58
CA VAL A 78 10.32 14.38 -11.22
C VAL A 78 10.86 15.42 -10.26
N PHE A 79 10.31 15.49 -9.04
CA PHE A 79 10.61 16.55 -8.09
C PHE A 79 12.04 16.44 -7.52
N VAL A 80 12.48 15.25 -7.11
CA VAL A 80 13.83 15.07 -6.55
C VAL A 80 14.92 15.33 -7.58
N PRO A 81 14.89 14.79 -8.81
CA PRO A 81 15.88 15.11 -9.83
C PRO A 81 15.95 16.61 -10.16
N GLU A 82 14.80 17.29 -10.24
CA GLU A 82 14.74 18.72 -10.51
C GLU A 82 15.33 19.55 -9.36
N LEU A 83 15.04 19.21 -8.09
CA LEU A 83 15.66 19.88 -6.95
C LEU A 83 17.17 19.67 -6.92
N VAL A 84 17.65 18.45 -7.20
CA VAL A 84 19.09 18.15 -7.24
C VAL A 84 19.76 18.89 -8.40
N ARG A 85 19.10 18.97 -9.57
CA ARG A 85 19.58 19.73 -10.72
C ARG A 85 19.66 21.22 -10.40
N ALA A 86 18.56 21.80 -9.86
CA ALA A 86 18.55 23.20 -9.48
C ALA A 86 19.63 23.54 -8.45
N ALA A 87 19.89 22.62 -7.52
CA ALA A 87 20.98 22.79 -6.54
C ALA A 87 22.37 22.81 -7.18
N LYS A 88 22.56 22.19 -8.34
CA LYS A 88 23.84 22.20 -9.09
C LYS A 88 23.97 23.36 -10.06
N GLU A 89 22.87 23.75 -10.71
CA GLU A 89 22.87 24.75 -11.81
C GLU A 89 22.79 26.20 -11.30
N HIS A 90 22.23 26.44 -10.08
CA HIS A 90 22.04 27.79 -9.57
C HIS A 90 23.07 28.15 -8.49
N ALA A 91 23.58 29.37 -8.55
CA ALA A 91 24.58 29.89 -7.60
C ALA A 91 24.10 29.92 -6.13
N ASP A 92 22.76 30.00 -5.92
CA ASP A 92 22.12 29.96 -4.60
C ASP A 92 21.86 28.53 -4.08
N GLY A 93 22.43 27.52 -4.75
CA GLY A 93 22.17 26.12 -4.41
C GLY A 93 20.72 25.69 -4.65
N GLY A 94 19.99 26.35 -5.58
CA GLY A 94 18.62 26.05 -5.94
C GLY A 94 17.57 26.49 -4.92
N ALA A 95 17.94 27.34 -3.96
CA ALA A 95 17.03 27.78 -2.88
C ALA A 95 15.83 28.56 -3.45
N ALA A 96 16.08 29.52 -4.33
CA ALA A 96 15.01 30.30 -4.97
C ALA A 96 14.07 29.44 -5.83
N TYR A 97 14.59 28.46 -6.57
CA TYR A 97 13.79 27.52 -7.33
C TYR A 97 12.91 26.66 -6.43
N THR A 98 13.49 26.11 -5.36
CA THR A 98 12.76 25.31 -4.36
C THR A 98 11.64 26.12 -3.71
N ASP A 99 11.90 27.37 -3.32
CA ASP A 99 10.91 28.25 -2.71
C ASP A 99 9.75 28.57 -3.67
N ARG A 100 10.02 28.86 -4.95
CA ARG A 100 8.99 29.09 -5.97
C ARG A 100 8.13 27.86 -6.19
N LEU A 101 8.76 26.69 -6.33
CA LEU A 101 8.08 25.43 -6.56
C LEU A 101 7.19 25.04 -5.37
N LEU A 102 7.71 25.15 -4.14
CA LEU A 102 6.93 24.92 -2.92
C LEU A 102 5.75 25.90 -2.81
N THR A 103 5.98 27.18 -3.12
CA THR A 103 4.91 28.21 -3.04
C THR A 103 3.81 27.93 -4.06
N LEU A 104 4.17 27.63 -5.31
CA LEU A 104 3.21 27.28 -6.36
C LEU A 104 2.38 26.04 -5.99
N CYS A 105 3.05 24.97 -5.56
CA CYS A 105 2.37 23.73 -5.13
C CYS A 105 1.47 23.98 -3.90
N THR A 106 1.91 24.78 -2.94
CA THR A 106 1.11 25.08 -1.74
C THR A 106 -0.13 25.89 -2.07
N VAL A 107 -0.01 26.91 -2.95
CA VAL A 107 -1.17 27.69 -3.43
C VAL A 107 -2.13 26.78 -4.19
N GLY A 108 -1.62 25.89 -5.06
CA GLY A 108 -2.44 24.91 -5.77
C GLY A 108 -3.14 23.94 -4.81
N LEU A 109 -2.46 23.44 -3.79
CA LEU A 109 -3.04 22.57 -2.75
C LEU A 109 -4.10 23.30 -1.91
N LEU A 110 -3.87 24.56 -1.55
CA LEU A 110 -4.85 25.39 -0.84
C LEU A 110 -6.12 25.60 -1.68
N ALA A 111 -5.96 25.97 -2.96
CA ALA A 111 -7.08 26.14 -3.89
C ALA A 111 -7.84 24.83 -4.08
N LEU A 112 -7.13 23.71 -4.28
CA LEU A 112 -7.73 22.38 -4.41
C LEU A 112 -8.48 21.95 -3.15
N THR A 113 -7.89 22.20 -1.97
CA THR A 113 -8.52 21.91 -0.68
C THR A 113 -9.79 22.72 -0.48
N ALA A 114 -9.73 24.02 -0.73
CA ALA A 114 -10.90 24.90 -0.63
C ALA A 114 -12.03 24.47 -1.58
N LEU A 115 -11.68 24.15 -2.83
CA LEU A 115 -12.61 23.63 -3.81
C LEU A 115 -13.22 22.28 -3.37
N ALA A 116 -12.40 21.35 -2.89
CA ALA A 116 -12.86 20.05 -2.43
C ALA A 116 -13.81 20.17 -1.22
N VAL A 117 -13.49 21.04 -0.25
CA VAL A 117 -14.35 21.28 0.92
C VAL A 117 -15.68 21.94 0.50
N ALA A 118 -15.64 22.91 -0.42
CA ALA A 118 -16.86 23.53 -0.95
C ALA A 118 -17.71 22.53 -1.73
N ALA A 119 -17.05 21.64 -2.51
CA ALA A 119 -17.69 20.60 -3.31
C ALA A 119 -17.94 19.29 -2.54
N ALA A 120 -17.80 19.25 -1.20
CA ALA A 120 -17.95 18.04 -0.41
C ALA A 120 -19.25 17.25 -0.68
N PRO A 121 -20.44 17.87 -0.85
CA PRO A 121 -21.64 17.12 -1.21
C PRO A 121 -21.51 16.40 -2.56
N LEU A 122 -20.91 17.05 -3.57
CA LEU A 122 -20.67 16.44 -4.89
C LEU A 122 -19.65 15.29 -4.79
N VAL A 123 -18.60 15.48 -4.01
CA VAL A 123 -17.58 14.46 -3.77
C VAL A 123 -18.21 13.23 -3.11
N VAL A 124 -19.00 13.40 -2.07
CA VAL A 124 -19.69 12.30 -1.39
C VAL A 124 -20.66 11.61 -2.33
N GLY A 125 -21.51 12.35 -3.06
CA GLY A 125 -22.44 11.80 -4.04
C GLY A 125 -21.77 11.08 -5.21
N PHE A 126 -20.50 11.43 -5.54
CA PHE A 126 -19.73 10.69 -6.54
C PHE A 126 -19.30 9.30 -6.04
N TYR A 127 -19.07 9.15 -4.72
CA TYR A 127 -18.61 7.90 -4.10
C TYR A 127 -19.74 7.06 -3.50
N THR A 128 -20.89 7.64 -3.17
CA THR A 128 -21.99 6.97 -2.45
C THR A 128 -23.34 7.35 -3.04
N ASP A 129 -24.34 6.50 -2.79
CA ASP A 129 -25.76 6.77 -3.06
C ASP A 129 -26.51 7.08 -1.76
N TYR A 130 -25.81 7.52 -0.72
CA TYR A 130 -26.42 7.82 0.57
C TYR A 130 -27.43 8.96 0.48
N ASP A 131 -28.51 8.85 1.23
CA ASP A 131 -29.53 9.86 1.38
C ASP A 131 -29.78 10.18 2.86
N GLY A 132 -30.65 11.17 3.13
CA GLY A 132 -31.06 11.57 4.47
C GLY A 132 -29.87 11.81 5.41
N ARG A 133 -30.01 11.35 6.66
CA ARG A 133 -29.02 11.56 7.73
C ARG A 133 -27.65 10.95 7.43
N GLN A 134 -27.59 9.81 6.74
CA GLN A 134 -26.32 9.16 6.40
C GLN A 134 -25.49 10.03 5.42
N ALA A 135 -26.16 10.62 4.43
CA ALA A 135 -25.52 11.56 3.50
C ALA A 135 -25.00 12.80 4.23
N GLU A 136 -25.83 13.40 5.09
CA GLU A 136 -25.48 14.60 5.88
C GLU A 136 -24.24 14.35 6.75
N LEU A 137 -24.22 13.24 7.49
CA LEU A 137 -23.07 12.84 8.33
C LEU A 137 -21.82 12.60 7.50
N THR A 138 -21.95 11.92 6.36
CA THR A 138 -20.79 11.62 5.48
C THR A 138 -20.24 12.91 4.87
N VAL A 139 -21.10 13.85 4.47
CA VAL A 139 -20.70 15.17 3.96
C VAL A 139 -20.02 16.00 5.06
N ALA A 140 -20.54 15.96 6.29
CA ALA A 140 -19.91 16.63 7.43
C ALA A 140 -18.51 16.06 7.70
N LEU A 141 -18.39 14.73 7.80
CA LEU A 141 -17.08 14.06 7.95
C LEU A 141 -16.14 14.40 6.80
N ALA A 142 -16.63 14.41 5.57
CA ALA A 142 -15.83 14.79 4.40
C ALA A 142 -15.31 16.23 4.51
N ARG A 143 -16.12 17.19 4.92
CA ARG A 143 -15.68 18.59 5.13
C ARG A 143 -14.57 18.71 6.16
N TYR A 144 -14.58 17.88 7.22
CA TYR A 144 -13.53 17.87 8.24
C TYR A 144 -12.28 17.09 7.81
N CYS A 145 -12.42 16.08 6.95
CA CYS A 145 -11.31 15.27 6.47
C CYS A 145 -10.63 15.84 5.22
N LEU A 146 -11.35 16.53 4.31
CA LEU A 146 -10.80 17.07 3.07
C LEU A 146 -9.62 18.05 3.27
N PRO A 147 -9.52 18.85 4.37
CA PRO A 147 -8.33 19.65 4.64
C PRO A 147 -7.03 18.85 4.76
N GLN A 148 -7.08 17.54 4.98
CA GLN A 148 -5.93 16.64 4.92
C GLN A 148 -5.19 16.72 3.57
N ILE A 149 -5.87 17.08 2.48
CA ILE A 149 -5.28 17.27 1.13
C ILE A 149 -4.07 18.20 1.21
N LEU A 150 -4.24 19.34 1.87
CA LEU A 150 -3.16 20.31 2.06
C LEU A 150 -1.99 19.69 2.84
N PHE A 151 -2.28 19.05 3.96
CA PHE A 151 -1.25 18.50 4.84
C PHE A 151 -0.54 17.30 4.21
N TYR A 152 -1.24 16.41 3.52
CA TYR A 152 -0.62 15.33 2.75
C TYR A 152 0.29 15.86 1.63
N GLY A 153 -0.18 16.88 0.92
CA GLY A 153 0.62 17.53 -0.12
C GLY A 153 1.88 18.18 0.45
N LEU A 154 1.75 18.98 1.51
CA LEU A 154 2.88 19.61 2.19
C LEU A 154 3.85 18.57 2.77
N PHE A 155 3.35 17.52 3.43
CA PHE A 155 4.17 16.44 3.94
C PHE A 155 5.03 15.81 2.83
N THR A 156 4.41 15.54 1.67
CA THR A 156 5.11 14.96 0.53
C THR A 156 6.16 15.92 -0.02
N LEU A 157 5.81 17.18 -0.27
CA LEU A 157 6.71 18.19 -0.83
C LEU A 157 7.90 18.46 0.09
N LEU A 158 7.66 18.72 1.37
CA LEU A 158 8.71 18.98 2.37
C LEU A 158 9.60 17.74 2.58
N GLY A 159 8.99 16.55 2.51
CA GLY A 159 9.70 15.29 2.54
C GLY A 159 10.67 15.13 1.38
N GLN A 160 10.28 15.52 0.15
CA GLN A 160 11.18 15.49 -1.01
C GLN A 160 12.34 16.48 -0.87
N VAL A 161 12.11 17.66 -0.27
CA VAL A 161 13.19 18.60 0.05
C VAL A 161 14.19 17.96 1.03
N LEU A 162 13.71 17.24 2.06
CA LEU A 162 14.57 16.50 2.98
C LEU A 162 15.33 15.37 2.29
N ASN A 163 14.67 14.62 1.40
CA ASN A 163 15.28 13.55 0.61
C ASN A 163 16.39 14.07 -0.29
N ALA A 164 16.15 15.20 -1.01
CA ALA A 164 17.16 15.85 -1.83
C ALA A 164 18.39 16.32 -1.03
N ARG A 165 18.23 16.56 0.28
CA ARG A 165 19.29 16.93 1.22
C ARG A 165 19.88 15.75 2.01
N GLY A 166 19.53 14.49 1.63
CA GLY A 166 20.03 13.26 2.25
C GLY A 166 19.48 12.98 3.65
N ARG A 167 18.34 13.57 4.04
CA ARG A 167 17.71 13.40 5.35
C ARG A 167 16.42 12.60 5.27
N PHE A 168 16.54 11.29 5.13
CA PHE A 168 15.42 10.37 4.89
C PHE A 168 14.65 9.97 6.16
N GLY A 169 15.28 10.05 7.35
CA GLY A 169 14.73 9.49 8.60
C GLY A 169 13.40 10.10 9.02
N ALA A 170 13.27 11.43 8.93
CA ALA A 170 12.07 12.14 9.39
C ALA A 170 10.79 11.65 8.71
N MET A 171 10.81 11.42 7.38
CA MET A 171 9.65 10.91 6.63
C MET A 171 9.19 9.52 7.08
N MET A 172 10.09 8.70 7.64
CA MET A 172 9.75 7.34 8.08
C MET A 172 9.16 7.32 9.49
N TRP A 173 9.51 8.31 10.35
CA TRP A 173 9.08 8.35 11.74
C TRP A 173 7.84 9.22 11.99
N THR A 174 7.66 10.30 11.24
CA THR A 174 6.53 11.22 11.46
C THR A 174 5.14 10.60 11.25
N PRO A 175 4.92 9.57 10.40
CA PRO A 175 3.62 8.89 10.33
C PRO A 175 3.22 8.17 11.64
N VAL A 176 4.18 7.85 12.52
CA VAL A 176 3.90 7.29 13.84
C VAL A 176 3.09 8.30 14.69
N LEU A 177 3.43 9.59 14.59
CA LEU A 177 2.72 10.65 15.32
C LEU A 177 1.27 10.78 14.86
N ASN A 178 1.03 10.71 13.56
CA ASN A 178 -0.34 10.67 13.02
C ASN A 178 -1.13 9.48 13.60
N ASN A 179 -0.53 8.29 13.60
CA ASN A 179 -1.19 7.11 14.15
C ASN A 179 -1.51 7.30 15.64
N ILE A 180 -0.58 7.86 16.44
CA ILE A 180 -0.78 8.11 17.88
C ILE A 180 -1.93 9.10 18.09
N VAL A 181 -1.99 10.20 17.31
CA VAL A 181 -3.08 11.18 17.43
C VAL A 181 -4.42 10.53 17.11
N ILE A 182 -4.52 9.76 16.03
CA ILE A 182 -5.78 9.10 15.65
C ILE A 182 -6.18 8.06 16.72
N ILE A 183 -5.24 7.26 17.21
CA ILE A 183 -5.49 6.30 18.32
C ILE A 183 -6.02 7.04 19.55
N GLY A 184 -5.43 8.18 19.90
CA GLY A 184 -5.88 9.01 21.03
C GLY A 184 -7.29 9.56 20.84
N VAL A 185 -7.59 10.11 19.65
CA VAL A 185 -8.92 10.66 19.31
C VAL A 185 -10.01 9.58 19.35
N PHE A 186 -9.77 8.44 18.71
CA PHE A 186 -10.74 7.35 18.67
C PHE A 186 -10.84 6.62 20.02
N GLY A 187 -9.73 6.52 20.76
CA GLY A 187 -9.73 6.02 22.14
C GLY A 187 -10.55 6.92 23.06
N LEU A 188 -10.41 8.25 22.94
CA LEU A 188 -11.25 9.21 23.68
C LEU A 188 -12.72 9.05 23.31
N TYR A 189 -13.04 8.92 22.00
CA TYR A 189 -14.40 8.69 21.54
C TYR A 189 -15.01 7.42 22.16
N ILE A 190 -14.27 6.30 22.16
CA ILE A 190 -14.73 5.05 22.80
C ILE A 190 -15.04 5.29 24.29
N GLY A 191 -14.19 6.03 25.00
CA GLY A 191 -14.40 6.31 26.43
C GLY A 191 -15.59 7.21 26.73
N VAL A 192 -15.92 8.17 25.83
CA VAL A 192 -17.03 9.13 26.03
C VAL A 192 -18.35 8.60 25.46
N ALA A 193 -18.30 7.82 24.37
CA ALA A 193 -19.48 7.30 23.66
C ALA A 193 -19.89 5.90 24.12
N ALA A 194 -19.41 5.42 25.27
CA ALA A 194 -19.71 4.08 25.79
C ALA A 194 -21.22 3.81 25.94
N ASP A 195 -22.00 4.84 26.21
CA ASP A 195 -23.46 4.75 26.46
C ASP A 195 -24.29 5.17 25.21
N SER A 196 -23.69 5.40 24.05
CA SER A 196 -24.42 5.83 22.85
C SER A 196 -24.96 4.64 22.05
N ASP A 197 -26.18 4.77 21.49
CA ASP A 197 -26.88 3.75 20.67
C ASP A 197 -26.20 3.45 19.31
N GLY A 198 -24.91 3.74 19.17
CA GLY A 198 -24.15 3.47 17.93
C GLY A 198 -24.31 4.51 16.83
N THR A 199 -25.19 5.49 17.00
CA THR A 199 -25.36 6.59 16.03
C THR A 199 -24.36 7.71 16.32
N LEU A 200 -23.62 8.17 15.28
CA LEU A 200 -22.78 9.35 15.41
C LEU A 200 -23.63 10.61 15.56
N SER A 201 -23.33 11.40 16.59
CA SER A 201 -23.82 12.76 16.70
C SER A 201 -22.98 13.70 15.82
N ASN A 202 -23.45 14.92 15.61
CA ASN A 202 -22.67 15.94 14.91
C ASN A 202 -21.38 16.31 15.67
N THR A 203 -21.42 16.28 17.00
CA THR A 203 -20.25 16.49 17.86
C THR A 203 -19.20 15.40 17.66
N ASP A 204 -19.63 14.14 17.56
CA ASP A 204 -18.74 13.02 17.29
C ASP A 204 -18.10 13.14 15.90
N ALA A 205 -18.88 13.52 14.89
CA ALA A 205 -18.35 13.75 13.54
C ALA A 205 -17.30 14.87 13.51
N HIS A 206 -17.50 15.95 14.30
CA HIS A 206 -16.50 17.00 14.51
C HIS A 206 -15.22 16.44 15.16
N LEU A 207 -15.34 15.71 16.26
CA LEU A 207 -14.20 15.14 16.99
C LEU A 207 -13.39 14.21 16.11
N LEU A 208 -14.04 13.26 15.45
CA LEU A 208 -13.39 12.23 14.64
C LEU A 208 -12.79 12.81 13.35
N GLY A 209 -13.53 13.67 12.66
CA GLY A 209 -13.07 14.29 11.40
C GLY A 209 -11.90 15.24 11.61
N TRP A 210 -12.04 16.22 12.52
CA TRP A 210 -10.94 17.14 12.83
C TRP A 210 -9.78 16.45 13.54
N GLY A 211 -10.04 15.48 14.40
CA GLY A 211 -9.00 14.70 15.05
C GLY A 211 -8.13 13.93 14.03
N THR A 212 -8.77 13.36 13.00
CA THR A 212 -8.05 12.69 11.90
C THR A 212 -7.21 13.69 11.10
N THR A 213 -7.75 14.86 10.79
CA THR A 213 -7.03 15.93 10.11
C THR A 213 -5.88 16.48 10.97
N ALA A 214 -6.08 16.64 12.28
CA ALA A 214 -5.04 17.04 13.21
C ALA A 214 -3.87 16.05 13.23
N GLY A 215 -4.14 14.74 13.12
CA GLY A 215 -3.09 13.72 13.02
C GLY A 215 -2.14 13.98 11.84
N ILE A 216 -2.67 14.23 10.65
CA ILE A 216 -1.87 14.54 9.46
C ILE A 216 -1.18 15.90 9.58
N ALA A 217 -1.84 16.90 10.20
CA ALA A 217 -1.24 18.19 10.45
C ALA A 217 -0.01 18.05 11.38
N VAL A 218 -0.14 17.33 12.49
CA VAL A 218 0.96 17.03 13.42
C VAL A 218 2.10 16.28 12.70
N GLN A 219 1.78 15.27 11.89
CA GLN A 219 2.76 14.56 11.07
C GLN A 219 3.56 15.53 10.18
N THR A 220 2.88 16.47 9.53
CA THR A 220 3.49 17.45 8.61
C THR A 220 4.35 18.44 9.38
N LEU A 221 3.83 18.99 10.48
CA LEU A 221 4.54 19.95 11.32
C LEU A 221 5.79 19.33 11.98
N ALA A 222 5.75 18.04 12.27
CA ALA A 222 6.90 17.31 12.83
C ALA A 222 8.10 17.20 11.85
N LEU A 223 7.94 17.57 10.57
CA LEU A 223 9.08 17.73 9.65
C LEU A 223 9.87 19.03 9.89
N ILE A 224 9.28 20.04 10.54
CA ILE A 224 9.91 21.37 10.72
C ILE A 224 11.26 21.29 11.44
N PRO A 225 11.45 20.56 12.54
CA PRO A 225 12.77 20.41 13.18
C PRO A 225 13.82 19.82 12.22
N ALA A 226 13.44 18.81 11.42
CA ALA A 226 14.34 18.19 10.44
C ALA A 226 14.71 19.17 9.31
N LEU A 227 13.77 20.00 8.85
CA LEU A 227 14.00 21.05 7.86
C LEU A 227 14.94 22.12 8.40
N ARG A 228 14.74 22.56 9.64
CA ARG A 228 15.65 23.52 10.32
C ARG A 228 17.05 22.93 10.47
N ALA A 229 17.16 21.67 10.88
CA ALA A 229 18.44 20.97 10.98
C ALA A 229 19.12 20.76 9.61
N ALA A 230 18.34 20.71 8.52
CA ALA A 230 18.83 20.71 7.14
C ALA A 230 19.17 22.13 6.61
N ARG A 231 19.11 23.15 7.47
CA ARG A 231 19.30 24.58 7.12
C ARG A 231 18.36 25.05 6.01
N PHE A 232 17.18 24.45 5.93
CA PHE A 232 16.14 24.88 4.99
C PHE A 232 15.14 25.79 5.70
N ARG A 233 14.92 26.97 5.12
CA ARG A 233 13.88 27.93 5.53
C ARG A 233 13.10 28.31 4.30
N TRP A 234 11.87 27.84 4.21
CA TRP A 234 10.98 28.20 3.13
C TRP A 234 10.65 29.70 3.18
N ARG A 235 10.82 30.36 2.03
CA ARG A 235 10.47 31.76 1.80
C ARG A 235 9.49 31.80 0.63
N PRO A 236 8.18 32.09 0.87
CA PRO A 236 7.19 32.14 -0.21
C PRO A 236 7.61 33.11 -1.32
N ARG A 237 7.60 32.63 -2.57
CA ARG A 237 7.94 33.39 -3.78
C ARG A 237 6.87 33.22 -4.83
N PHE A 238 6.38 34.34 -5.39
CA PHE A 238 5.29 34.40 -6.36
C PHE A 238 5.77 34.77 -7.78
N ASP A 239 7.07 34.87 -8.00
CA ASP A 239 7.72 35.17 -9.29
C ASP A 239 7.89 33.91 -10.13
N TRP A 240 6.78 33.29 -10.59
CA TRP A 240 6.78 31.96 -11.25
C TRP A 240 7.08 32.01 -12.75
N ARG A 241 6.92 33.18 -13.42
CA ARG A 241 7.10 33.31 -14.87
C ARG A 241 8.57 33.10 -15.25
N GLY A 242 8.81 32.26 -16.26
CA GLY A 242 10.16 31.97 -16.75
C GLY A 242 11.00 31.00 -15.89
N SER A 243 10.44 30.38 -14.85
CA SER A 243 11.17 29.54 -13.90
C SER A 243 11.39 28.09 -14.32
N GLY A 244 10.98 27.68 -15.54
CA GLY A 244 11.21 26.32 -16.07
C GLY A 244 10.38 25.21 -15.43
N LEU A 245 9.36 25.54 -14.63
CA LEU A 245 8.54 24.60 -13.86
C LEU A 245 7.64 23.67 -14.70
N THR A 246 7.57 23.85 -16.03
CA THR A 246 6.70 23.05 -16.93
C THR A 246 7.34 21.73 -17.39
N ARG A 247 8.68 21.60 -17.36
CA ARG A 247 9.41 20.39 -17.81
C ARG A 247 9.05 19.13 -17.02
N PRO A 248 8.93 19.18 -15.69
CA PRO A 248 8.64 18.02 -14.84
C PRO A 248 7.32 17.31 -15.19
N VAL A 249 6.29 18.06 -15.53
CA VAL A 249 4.93 17.53 -15.74
C VAL A 249 4.87 16.59 -16.96
N ARG A 250 5.64 16.87 -18.00
CA ARG A 250 5.62 16.08 -19.24
C ARG A 250 6.29 14.71 -19.09
N ALA A 251 7.33 14.61 -18.25
CA ALA A 251 8.07 13.35 -18.01
C ALA A 251 7.26 12.33 -17.20
N ALA A 252 6.32 12.80 -16.36
CA ALA A 252 5.51 11.95 -15.47
C ALA A 252 4.25 11.39 -16.13
N GLY A 253 3.91 11.77 -17.36
CA GLY A 253 2.59 11.55 -17.97
C GLY A 253 2.07 10.11 -17.88
N TRP A 254 2.85 9.12 -18.31
CA TRP A 254 2.42 7.72 -18.27
C TRP A 254 2.23 7.15 -16.85
N LEU A 255 3.05 7.60 -15.90
CA LEU A 255 2.92 7.19 -14.49
C LEU A 255 1.67 7.82 -13.85
N VAL A 256 1.37 9.07 -14.18
CA VAL A 256 0.13 9.74 -13.73
C VAL A 256 -1.09 9.02 -14.30
N LEU A 257 -1.10 8.70 -15.60
CA LEU A 257 -2.17 7.96 -16.23
C LEU A 257 -2.35 6.57 -15.60
N LEU A 258 -1.25 5.88 -15.27
CA LEU A 258 -1.29 4.60 -14.56
C LEU A 258 -1.97 4.74 -13.21
N VAL A 259 -1.60 5.75 -12.41
CA VAL A 259 -2.21 6.00 -11.10
C VAL A 259 -3.68 6.38 -11.25
N LEU A 260 -4.02 7.25 -12.19
CA LEU A 260 -5.42 7.63 -12.45
C LEU A 260 -6.28 6.44 -12.84
N THR A 261 -5.77 5.53 -13.67
CA THR A 261 -6.48 4.30 -14.05
C THR A 261 -6.75 3.42 -12.83
N ASN A 262 -5.75 3.26 -11.94
CA ASN A 262 -5.94 2.51 -10.70
C ASN A 262 -6.96 3.17 -9.77
N GLN A 263 -6.96 4.52 -9.69
CA GLN A 263 -7.91 5.25 -8.87
C GLN A 263 -9.34 5.16 -9.43
N LEU A 264 -9.49 5.11 -10.75
CA LEU A 264 -10.80 4.90 -11.38
C LEU A 264 -11.34 3.49 -11.08
N ALA A 265 -10.51 2.46 -11.20
CA ALA A 265 -10.91 1.10 -10.82
C ALA A 265 -11.26 1.01 -9.31
N TYR A 266 -10.47 1.67 -8.47
CA TYR A 266 -10.75 1.73 -7.04
C TYR A 266 -12.03 2.50 -6.71
N TRP A 267 -12.34 3.56 -7.46
CA TRP A 267 -13.60 4.28 -7.35
C TRP A 267 -14.80 3.38 -7.63
N VAL A 268 -14.76 2.56 -8.69
CA VAL A 268 -15.84 1.59 -8.99
C VAL A 268 -16.06 0.65 -7.80
N VAL A 269 -14.98 0.11 -7.22
CA VAL A 269 -15.07 -0.75 -6.03
C VAL A 269 -15.69 -0.01 -4.85
N THR A 270 -15.23 1.21 -4.57
CA THR A 270 -15.73 2.01 -3.43
C THR A 270 -17.22 2.30 -3.62
N ARG A 271 -17.62 2.78 -4.80
CA ARG A 271 -18.99 3.12 -5.13
C ARG A 271 -19.96 1.94 -4.97
N LEU A 272 -19.57 0.77 -5.52
CA LEU A 272 -20.42 -0.42 -5.49
C LEU A 272 -20.42 -1.09 -4.13
N SER A 273 -19.32 -1.05 -3.38
CA SER A 273 -19.30 -1.60 -2.02
C SER A 273 -20.07 -0.74 -1.02
N THR A 274 -20.08 0.58 -1.15
CA THR A 274 -20.95 1.47 -0.33
C THR A 274 -22.43 1.24 -0.62
N ALA A 275 -22.80 1.13 -1.90
CA ALA A 275 -24.18 0.80 -2.30
C ALA A 275 -24.59 -0.61 -1.76
N THR A 276 -23.68 -1.58 -1.82
CA THR A 276 -23.95 -2.92 -1.23
C THR A 276 -24.18 -2.83 0.27
N GLY A 277 -23.38 -2.03 1.00
CA GLY A 277 -23.55 -1.82 2.44
C GLY A 277 -24.94 -1.26 2.79
N GLN A 278 -25.43 -0.30 2.00
CA GLN A 278 -26.78 0.25 2.16
C GLN A 278 -27.86 -0.81 1.90
N HIS A 279 -27.79 -1.52 0.77
CA HIS A 279 -28.75 -2.61 0.47
C HIS A 279 -28.72 -3.73 1.50
N ALA A 280 -27.54 -4.04 2.07
CA ALA A 280 -27.42 -5.06 3.11
C ALA A 280 -28.18 -4.65 4.39
N VAL A 281 -28.11 -3.38 4.80
CA VAL A 281 -28.88 -2.86 5.94
C VAL A 281 -30.37 -2.87 5.64
N GLU A 282 -30.83 -2.44 4.47
CA GLU A 282 -32.22 -2.47 4.05
C GLU A 282 -32.81 -3.89 4.05
N GLN A 283 -31.98 -4.89 3.70
CA GLN A 283 -32.37 -6.31 3.70
C GLN A 283 -32.19 -6.99 5.06
N GLY A 284 -31.78 -6.28 6.12
CA GLY A 284 -31.56 -6.84 7.45
C GLY A 284 -30.41 -7.84 7.52
N VAL A 285 -29.42 -7.73 6.63
CA VAL A 285 -28.24 -8.61 6.62
C VAL A 285 -27.37 -8.29 7.85
N ALA A 286 -27.09 -9.31 8.65
CA ALA A 286 -26.23 -9.18 9.82
C ALA A 286 -24.76 -8.99 9.39
N GLY A 287 -24.07 -8.04 10.04
CA GLY A 287 -22.69 -7.67 9.78
C GLY A 287 -22.55 -6.59 8.71
N GLY A 288 -21.49 -5.80 8.81
CA GLY A 288 -21.20 -4.69 7.88
C GLY A 288 -20.65 -5.20 6.56
N ALA A 289 -21.53 -5.44 5.59
CA ALA A 289 -21.17 -5.90 4.24
C ALA A 289 -20.89 -4.72 3.27
N GLY A 290 -20.11 -3.73 3.72
CA GLY A 290 -19.84 -2.50 3.01
C GLY A 290 -18.36 -2.24 2.69
N TYR A 291 -18.07 -0.99 2.35
CA TYR A 291 -16.74 -0.54 1.94
C TYR A 291 -15.69 -0.66 3.05
N THR A 292 -16.06 -0.43 4.29
CA THR A 292 -15.16 -0.53 5.45
C THR A 292 -14.61 -1.94 5.60
N ALA A 293 -15.47 -2.95 5.57
CA ALA A 293 -15.07 -4.34 5.64
C ALA A 293 -14.11 -4.72 4.51
N TYR A 294 -14.41 -4.29 3.27
CA TYR A 294 -13.54 -4.48 2.11
C TYR A 294 -12.17 -3.81 2.32
N SER A 295 -12.17 -2.55 2.72
CA SER A 295 -10.97 -1.72 2.85
C SER A 295 -10.00 -2.26 3.91
N TYR A 296 -10.49 -2.65 5.08
CA TYR A 296 -9.65 -3.17 6.15
C TYR A 296 -9.19 -4.60 5.89
N ALA A 297 -10.00 -5.45 5.27
CA ALA A 297 -9.54 -6.76 4.79
C ALA A 297 -8.43 -6.62 3.73
N TYR A 298 -8.58 -5.70 2.77
CA TYR A 298 -7.55 -5.38 1.78
C TYR A 298 -6.26 -4.86 2.43
N GLN A 299 -6.37 -4.02 3.46
CA GLN A 299 -5.21 -3.46 4.17
C GLN A 299 -4.37 -4.54 4.85
N LEU A 300 -4.98 -5.55 5.47
CA LEU A 300 -4.26 -6.70 6.02
C LEU A 300 -3.67 -7.58 4.93
N TRP A 301 -4.45 -7.84 3.89
CA TRP A 301 -4.06 -8.71 2.79
C TRP A 301 -2.80 -8.23 2.05
N VAL A 302 -2.62 -6.92 1.85
CA VAL A 302 -1.50 -6.37 1.07
C VAL A 302 -0.17 -6.38 1.82
N VAL A 303 -0.16 -6.62 3.14
CA VAL A 303 1.03 -6.50 4.00
C VAL A 303 2.17 -7.41 3.59
N PRO A 304 1.97 -8.72 3.36
CA PRO A 304 3.07 -9.61 2.98
C PRO A 304 3.76 -9.17 1.69
N GLN A 305 3.00 -8.72 0.69
CA GLN A 305 3.53 -8.20 -0.55
C GLN A 305 4.38 -6.94 -0.31
N GLY A 306 3.87 -5.99 0.48
CA GLY A 306 4.55 -4.73 0.76
C GLY A 306 5.87 -4.90 1.53
N ILE A 307 6.00 -5.92 2.39
CA ILE A 307 7.21 -6.19 3.15
C ILE A 307 8.23 -6.96 2.29
N ILE A 308 7.80 -8.00 1.59
CA ILE A 308 8.71 -8.98 0.99
C ILE A 308 8.97 -8.66 -0.47
N THR A 309 7.91 -8.62 -1.28
CA THR A 309 8.06 -8.45 -2.73
C THR A 309 8.64 -7.09 -3.08
N VAL A 310 8.14 -6.03 -2.45
CA VAL A 310 8.62 -4.66 -2.69
C VAL A 310 10.08 -4.53 -2.28
N SER A 311 10.48 -5.04 -1.12
CA SER A 311 11.86 -4.96 -0.63
C SER A 311 12.83 -5.72 -1.53
N LEU A 312 12.47 -6.95 -1.93
CA LEU A 312 13.27 -7.79 -2.81
C LEU A 312 13.48 -7.12 -4.17
N VAL A 313 12.41 -6.62 -4.77
CA VAL A 313 12.48 -5.99 -6.09
C VAL A 313 13.25 -4.68 -6.04
N THR A 314 13.09 -3.89 -4.99
CA THR A 314 13.85 -2.64 -4.80
C THR A 314 15.36 -2.93 -4.74
N ALA A 315 15.77 -4.01 -4.07
CA ALA A 315 17.16 -4.43 -4.00
C ALA A 315 17.70 -4.93 -5.37
N LEU A 316 16.88 -5.58 -6.18
CA LEU A 316 17.27 -6.11 -7.49
C LEU A 316 17.20 -5.09 -8.62
N MET A 317 16.42 -4.02 -8.47
CA MET A 317 16.16 -3.05 -9.52
C MET A 317 17.43 -2.42 -10.15
N PRO A 318 18.47 -2.00 -9.37
CA PRO A 318 19.69 -1.46 -9.95
C PRO A 318 20.47 -2.47 -10.81
N ARG A 319 20.41 -3.76 -10.44
CA ARG A 319 21.05 -4.84 -11.19
C ARG A 319 20.30 -5.11 -12.49
N MET A 320 18.97 -5.21 -12.41
CA MET A 320 18.11 -5.39 -13.59
C MET A 320 18.25 -4.24 -14.59
N SER A 321 18.31 -2.99 -14.10
CA SER A 321 18.47 -1.81 -14.98
C SER A 321 19.84 -1.78 -15.65
N ARG A 322 20.92 -2.19 -14.97
CA ARG A 322 22.24 -2.32 -15.58
C ARG A 322 22.26 -3.40 -16.65
N ALA A 323 21.73 -4.60 -16.35
CA ALA A 323 21.64 -5.67 -17.34
C ALA A 323 20.84 -5.24 -18.59
N ALA A 324 19.75 -4.50 -18.40
CA ALA A 324 18.97 -3.95 -19.51
C ALA A 324 19.74 -2.91 -20.33
N ALA A 325 20.50 -2.01 -19.69
CA ALA A 325 21.33 -1.01 -20.34
C ALA A 325 22.47 -1.65 -21.15
N ASP A 326 23.03 -2.74 -20.65
CA ASP A 326 24.08 -3.53 -21.31
C ASP A 326 23.52 -4.47 -22.43
N GLY A 327 22.19 -4.47 -22.65
CA GLY A 327 21.54 -5.36 -23.62
C GLY A 327 21.43 -6.83 -23.18
N ASP A 328 21.82 -7.17 -21.92
CA ASP A 328 21.70 -8.53 -21.36
C ASP A 328 20.25 -8.85 -20.93
N LEU A 329 19.38 -9.07 -21.92
CA LEU A 329 17.99 -9.47 -21.66
C LEU A 329 17.90 -10.83 -20.95
N ALA A 330 18.90 -11.70 -21.13
CA ALA A 330 18.98 -12.97 -20.40
C ALA A 330 19.25 -12.73 -18.91
N GLY A 331 20.07 -11.74 -18.55
CA GLY A 331 20.28 -11.26 -17.19
C GLY A 331 19.02 -10.71 -16.56
N VAL A 332 18.28 -9.86 -17.26
CA VAL A 332 16.97 -9.34 -16.80
C VAL A 332 16.02 -10.51 -16.55
N ARG A 333 15.92 -11.48 -17.45
CA ARG A 333 15.08 -12.67 -17.30
C ARG A 333 15.46 -13.50 -16.07
N ARG A 334 16.77 -13.72 -15.84
CA ARG A 334 17.27 -14.44 -14.65
C ARG A 334 16.87 -13.74 -13.36
N ASP A 335 16.99 -12.41 -13.31
CA ASP A 335 16.67 -11.61 -12.12
C ASP A 335 15.17 -11.56 -11.84
N VAL A 336 14.32 -11.41 -12.88
CA VAL A 336 12.86 -11.51 -12.76
C VAL A 336 12.46 -12.91 -12.27
N ALA A 337 13.01 -13.98 -12.85
CA ALA A 337 12.72 -15.35 -12.42
C ALA A 337 13.17 -15.61 -10.97
N TYR A 338 14.32 -15.08 -10.57
CA TYR A 338 14.78 -15.15 -9.18
C TYR A 338 13.84 -14.40 -8.24
N ALA A 339 13.45 -13.17 -8.58
CA ALA A 339 12.52 -12.38 -7.78
C ALA A 339 11.16 -13.07 -7.63
N LEU A 340 10.61 -13.66 -8.71
CA LEU A 340 9.35 -14.41 -8.68
C LEU A 340 9.43 -15.61 -7.73
N ARG A 341 10.46 -16.45 -7.82
CA ARG A 341 10.60 -17.63 -6.97
C ARG A 341 10.85 -17.27 -5.51
N THR A 342 11.75 -16.31 -5.25
CA THR A 342 12.08 -15.90 -3.89
C THR A 342 10.91 -15.20 -3.20
N SER A 343 10.17 -14.37 -3.92
CA SER A 343 8.94 -13.75 -3.42
C SER A 343 7.88 -14.82 -3.14
N ALA A 344 7.66 -15.76 -4.07
CA ALA A 344 6.67 -16.83 -3.91
C ALA A 344 6.93 -17.70 -2.68
N ALA A 345 8.19 -17.97 -2.33
CA ALA A 345 8.57 -18.77 -1.16
C ALA A 345 8.00 -18.23 0.16
N VAL A 346 7.66 -16.95 0.23
CA VAL A 346 7.03 -16.32 1.41
C VAL A 346 5.57 -15.94 1.15
N VAL A 347 5.27 -15.45 -0.06
CA VAL A 347 3.93 -14.98 -0.42
C VAL A 347 2.92 -16.14 -0.49
N VAL A 348 3.32 -17.32 -0.98
CA VAL A 348 2.41 -18.47 -1.06
C VAL A 348 2.01 -18.99 0.33
N PRO A 349 2.94 -19.23 1.27
CA PRO A 349 2.57 -19.54 2.65
C PRO A 349 1.73 -18.44 3.32
N ALA A 350 2.05 -17.16 3.08
CA ALA A 350 1.27 -16.05 3.62
C ALA A 350 -0.17 -16.02 3.05
N ALA A 351 -0.34 -16.24 1.75
CA ALA A 351 -1.65 -16.36 1.12
C ALA A 351 -2.45 -17.55 1.71
N THR A 352 -1.78 -18.68 1.94
CA THR A 352 -2.40 -19.85 2.59
C THR A 352 -2.82 -19.53 4.03
N ALA A 353 -1.98 -18.82 4.80
CA ALA A 353 -2.34 -18.37 6.15
C ALA A 353 -3.59 -17.47 6.12
N LEU A 354 -3.61 -16.46 5.23
CA LEU A 354 -4.75 -15.55 5.09
C LEU A 354 -6.02 -16.25 4.59
N LEU A 355 -5.90 -17.32 3.81
CA LEU A 355 -7.03 -18.11 3.36
C LEU A 355 -7.60 -18.97 4.50
N VAL A 356 -6.73 -19.69 5.20
CA VAL A 356 -7.15 -20.75 6.13
C VAL A 356 -7.40 -20.21 7.53
N LEU A 357 -6.67 -19.18 7.95
CA LEU A 357 -6.75 -18.60 9.28
C LEU A 357 -7.54 -17.27 9.32
N ALA A 358 -8.21 -16.88 8.23
CA ALA A 358 -8.92 -15.61 8.10
C ALA A 358 -9.82 -15.26 9.31
N PRO A 359 -10.69 -16.15 9.83
CA PRO A 359 -11.57 -15.80 10.95
C PRO A 359 -10.78 -15.36 12.18
N TRP A 360 -9.78 -16.14 12.57
CA TRP A 360 -8.96 -15.84 13.76
C TRP A 360 -7.99 -14.67 13.54
N VAL A 361 -7.46 -14.48 12.34
CA VAL A 361 -6.64 -13.31 12.02
C VAL A 361 -7.48 -12.03 12.06
N ILE A 362 -8.66 -12.03 11.45
CA ILE A 362 -9.58 -10.88 11.51
C ILE A 362 -10.08 -10.65 12.94
N GLY A 363 -10.48 -11.70 13.66
CA GLY A 363 -10.92 -11.62 15.05
C GLY A 363 -9.84 -11.06 15.98
N SER A 364 -8.60 -11.52 15.86
CA SER A 364 -7.48 -11.05 16.67
C SER A 364 -7.13 -9.57 16.45
N VAL A 365 -7.39 -9.03 15.25
CA VAL A 365 -7.06 -7.63 14.90
C VAL A 365 -8.27 -6.71 15.11
N PHE A 366 -9.48 -7.15 14.73
CA PHE A 366 -10.66 -6.29 14.66
C PHE A 366 -11.81 -6.74 15.58
N GLY A 367 -11.70 -7.86 16.29
CA GLY A 367 -12.74 -8.41 17.15
C GLY A 367 -12.90 -7.68 18.49
N TYR A 368 -12.88 -6.34 18.48
CA TYR A 368 -12.97 -5.51 19.69
C TYR A 368 -14.03 -4.42 19.54
N GLY A 369 -14.51 -3.91 20.68
CA GLY A 369 -15.41 -2.77 20.75
C GLY A 369 -16.76 -3.07 20.09
N ARG A 370 -17.13 -2.29 19.09
CA ARG A 370 -18.44 -2.40 18.39
C ARG A 370 -18.48 -3.49 17.30
N THR A 371 -17.39 -4.20 17.08
CA THR A 371 -17.33 -5.26 16.06
C THR A 371 -18.05 -6.53 16.56
N THR A 372 -18.98 -7.02 15.79
CA THR A 372 -19.76 -8.23 16.10
C THR A 372 -19.14 -9.48 15.47
N ALA A 373 -19.56 -10.67 15.89
CA ALA A 373 -19.16 -11.93 15.27
C ALA A 373 -19.60 -12.01 13.78
N ALA A 374 -20.72 -11.37 13.44
CA ALA A 374 -21.18 -11.27 12.05
C ALA A 374 -20.22 -10.42 11.19
N ASP A 375 -19.74 -9.29 11.73
CA ASP A 375 -18.74 -8.45 11.05
C ASP A 375 -17.45 -9.23 10.78
N ILE A 376 -16.96 -9.97 11.78
CA ILE A 376 -15.76 -10.82 11.65
C ILE A 376 -15.96 -11.85 10.54
N THR A 377 -17.15 -12.48 10.48
CA THR A 377 -17.48 -13.49 9.46
C THR A 377 -17.46 -12.87 8.06
N VAL A 378 -18.04 -11.69 7.85
CA VAL A 378 -18.05 -10.98 6.57
C VAL A 378 -16.63 -10.59 6.18
N MET A 379 -15.86 -9.97 7.08
CA MET A 379 -14.46 -9.56 6.80
C MET A 379 -13.56 -10.76 6.53
N ALA A 380 -13.74 -11.88 7.23
CA ALA A 380 -13.02 -13.11 6.99
C ALA A 380 -13.34 -13.69 5.60
N GLY A 381 -14.60 -13.70 5.18
CA GLY A 381 -15.01 -14.08 3.83
C GLY A 381 -14.35 -13.22 2.75
N ILE A 382 -14.31 -11.90 2.94
CA ILE A 382 -13.62 -10.96 2.05
C ILE A 382 -12.12 -11.26 1.99
N MET A 383 -11.48 -11.50 3.15
CA MET A 383 -10.07 -11.86 3.25
C MET A 383 -9.77 -13.18 2.51
N MET A 384 -10.63 -14.20 2.69
CA MET A 384 -10.49 -15.49 2.01
C MET A 384 -10.59 -15.34 0.49
N ALA A 385 -11.49 -14.48 0.00
CA ALA A 385 -11.62 -14.18 -1.43
C ALA A 385 -10.41 -13.43 -2.01
N PHE A 386 -9.77 -12.57 -1.22
CA PHE A 386 -8.53 -11.90 -1.59
C PHE A 386 -7.29 -12.79 -1.55
N ALA A 387 -7.24 -13.77 -0.64
CA ALA A 387 -6.03 -14.50 -0.29
C ALA A 387 -5.29 -15.12 -1.50
N PRO A 388 -5.95 -15.83 -2.44
CA PRO A 388 -5.27 -16.37 -3.62
C PRO A 388 -4.70 -15.26 -4.53
N GLY A 389 -5.36 -14.11 -4.57
CA GLY A 389 -4.94 -12.94 -5.36
C GLY A 389 -3.58 -12.38 -4.95
N LEU A 390 -3.14 -12.61 -3.71
CA LEU A 390 -1.84 -12.14 -3.22
C LEU A 390 -0.68 -12.69 -4.04
N ILE A 391 -0.77 -13.94 -4.48
CA ILE A 391 0.24 -14.61 -5.31
C ILE A 391 0.35 -13.90 -6.67
N ALA A 392 -0.79 -13.71 -7.34
CA ALA A 392 -0.84 -13.07 -8.64
C ALA A 392 -0.46 -11.58 -8.57
N PHE A 393 -0.91 -10.86 -7.55
CA PHE A 393 -0.60 -9.45 -7.32
C PHE A 393 0.90 -9.23 -7.08
N SER A 394 1.52 -10.08 -6.26
CA SER A 394 2.97 -10.02 -6.00
C SER A 394 3.78 -10.35 -7.27
N ALA A 395 3.37 -11.37 -8.01
CA ALA A 395 4.01 -11.74 -9.28
C ALA A 395 3.86 -10.63 -10.33
N GLN A 396 2.66 -10.03 -10.46
CA GLN A 396 2.38 -8.90 -11.35
C GLN A 396 3.28 -7.70 -11.03
N TYR A 397 3.50 -7.41 -9.74
CA TYR A 397 4.41 -6.35 -9.31
C TYR A 397 5.84 -6.59 -9.79
N VAL A 398 6.36 -7.83 -9.65
CA VAL A 398 7.71 -8.22 -10.12
C VAL A 398 7.82 -8.08 -11.64
N LEU A 399 6.83 -8.60 -12.39
CA LEU A 399 6.83 -8.55 -13.86
C LEU A 399 6.83 -7.12 -14.38
N SER A 400 6.05 -6.22 -13.77
CA SER A 400 6.01 -4.81 -14.16
C SER A 400 7.37 -4.13 -14.00
N ARG A 401 8.17 -4.53 -13.00
CA ARG A 401 9.53 -4.00 -12.81
C ARG A 401 10.51 -4.44 -13.89
N GLY A 402 10.27 -5.59 -14.54
CA GLY A 402 11.03 -5.98 -15.73
C GLY A 402 10.93 -4.95 -16.86
N PHE A 403 9.73 -4.42 -17.11
CA PHE A 403 9.54 -3.33 -18.09
C PHE A 403 10.19 -2.02 -17.64
N TYR A 404 10.04 -1.64 -16.36
CA TYR A 404 10.65 -0.42 -15.85
C TYR A 404 12.18 -0.47 -15.90
N ALA A 405 12.79 -1.64 -15.69
CA ALA A 405 14.22 -1.83 -15.85
C ALA A 405 14.68 -1.56 -17.28
N MET A 406 13.84 -1.85 -18.28
CA MET A 406 14.05 -1.55 -19.69
C MET A 406 13.59 -0.13 -20.09
N SER A 407 13.33 0.75 -19.13
CA SER A 407 12.83 2.12 -19.34
C SER A 407 11.47 2.19 -20.06
N ASP A 408 10.69 1.10 -20.07
CA ASP A 408 9.38 1.04 -20.68
C ASP A 408 8.29 1.25 -19.62
N THR A 409 7.67 2.43 -19.62
CA THR A 409 6.55 2.79 -18.75
C THR A 409 5.20 2.70 -19.46
N ARG A 410 5.22 2.69 -20.80
CA ARG A 410 4.01 2.65 -21.64
C ARG A 410 3.33 1.27 -21.58
N THR A 411 4.12 0.21 -21.75
CA THR A 411 3.58 -1.16 -21.75
C THR A 411 2.89 -1.52 -20.43
N PRO A 412 3.49 -1.29 -19.23
CA PRO A 412 2.80 -1.50 -17.96
C PRO A 412 1.51 -0.69 -17.83
N PHE A 413 1.45 0.54 -18.34
CA PHE A 413 0.22 1.34 -18.33
C PHE A 413 -0.89 0.67 -19.17
N LEU A 414 -0.59 0.26 -20.42
CA LEU A 414 -1.58 -0.40 -21.28
C LEU A 414 -2.07 -1.72 -20.71
N LEU A 415 -1.18 -2.52 -20.11
CA LEU A 415 -1.55 -3.76 -19.43
C LEU A 415 -2.41 -3.49 -18.20
N ASN A 416 -2.14 -2.42 -17.46
CA ASN A 416 -2.93 -2.03 -16.32
C ASN A 416 -4.35 -1.57 -16.69
N LEU A 417 -4.56 -0.99 -17.88
CA LEU A 417 -5.91 -0.69 -18.39
C LEU A 417 -6.75 -1.95 -18.50
N VAL A 418 -6.16 -3.05 -19.00
CA VAL A 418 -6.85 -4.34 -19.09
C VAL A 418 -7.21 -4.86 -17.70
N ILE A 419 -6.27 -4.81 -16.75
CA ILE A 419 -6.49 -5.25 -15.37
C ILE A 419 -7.62 -4.43 -14.73
N ALA A 420 -7.58 -3.10 -14.87
CA ALA A 420 -8.57 -2.20 -14.33
C ALA A 420 -9.97 -2.43 -14.94
N ALA A 421 -10.04 -2.68 -16.25
CA ALA A 421 -11.30 -3.00 -16.92
C ALA A 421 -11.89 -4.34 -16.45
N VAL A 422 -11.06 -5.38 -16.33
CA VAL A 422 -11.48 -6.69 -15.79
C VAL A 422 -11.95 -6.54 -14.35
N GLN A 423 -11.20 -5.82 -13.51
CA GLN A 423 -11.58 -5.58 -12.12
C GLN A 423 -12.91 -4.85 -12.02
N ALA A 424 -13.08 -3.73 -12.74
CA ALA A 424 -14.30 -2.96 -12.72
C ALA A 424 -15.50 -3.76 -13.24
N GLY A 425 -15.34 -4.49 -14.35
CA GLY A 425 -16.40 -5.31 -14.93
C GLY A 425 -16.83 -6.46 -14.02
N LEU A 426 -15.89 -7.20 -13.44
CA LEU A 426 -16.21 -8.29 -12.52
C LEU A 426 -16.75 -7.76 -11.17
N THR A 427 -16.31 -6.59 -10.72
CA THR A 427 -16.87 -5.93 -9.52
C THR A 427 -18.34 -5.54 -9.77
N ALA A 428 -18.65 -4.96 -10.93
CA ALA A 428 -20.02 -4.66 -11.32
C ALA A 428 -20.87 -5.94 -11.45
N ALA A 429 -20.34 -7.00 -12.04
CA ALA A 429 -21.02 -8.29 -12.10
C ALA A 429 -21.31 -8.87 -10.71
N ALA A 430 -20.35 -8.79 -9.78
CA ALA A 430 -20.56 -9.24 -8.40
C ALA A 430 -21.68 -8.44 -7.70
N TYR A 431 -21.74 -7.11 -7.92
CA TYR A 431 -22.78 -6.25 -7.39
C TYR A 431 -24.18 -6.62 -7.93
N LEU A 432 -24.27 -6.87 -9.24
CA LEU A 432 -25.55 -7.11 -9.92
C LEU A 432 -26.09 -8.53 -9.74
N LEU A 433 -25.19 -9.53 -9.60
CA LEU A 433 -25.58 -10.94 -9.66
C LEU A 433 -25.58 -11.64 -8.30
N LEU A 434 -24.88 -11.10 -7.30
CA LEU A 434 -24.78 -11.74 -5.99
C LEU A 434 -25.73 -11.07 -4.96
N PRO A 435 -26.30 -11.84 -4.02
CA PRO A 435 -27.03 -11.28 -2.89
C PRO A 435 -26.15 -10.31 -2.08
N ALA A 436 -26.72 -9.27 -1.47
CA ALA A 436 -25.99 -8.23 -0.74
C ALA A 436 -24.96 -8.77 0.26
N ARG A 437 -25.30 -9.85 0.99
CA ARG A 437 -24.39 -10.53 1.95
C ARG A 437 -23.10 -11.06 1.33
N TRP A 438 -23.07 -11.37 0.02
CA TRP A 438 -21.93 -11.96 -0.69
C TRP A 438 -21.30 -11.02 -1.71
N ALA A 439 -21.97 -9.92 -2.06
CA ALA A 439 -21.55 -9.04 -3.14
C ALA A 439 -20.15 -8.44 -2.89
N VAL A 440 -19.87 -7.98 -1.67
CA VAL A 440 -18.54 -7.42 -1.33
C VAL A 440 -17.46 -8.51 -1.31
N THR A 441 -17.78 -9.72 -0.84
CA THR A 441 -16.89 -10.88 -0.95
C THR A 441 -16.63 -11.23 -2.42
N GLY A 442 -17.66 -11.18 -3.26
CA GLY A 442 -17.54 -11.33 -4.72
C GLY A 442 -16.66 -10.26 -5.37
N MET A 443 -16.74 -9.00 -4.92
CA MET A 443 -15.85 -7.91 -5.40
C MET A 443 -14.38 -8.17 -5.03
N ALA A 444 -14.11 -8.76 -3.87
CA ALA A 444 -12.76 -9.20 -3.49
C ALA A 444 -12.27 -10.34 -4.39
N GLY A 445 -13.16 -11.29 -4.71
CA GLY A 445 -12.91 -12.35 -5.70
C GLY A 445 -12.68 -11.80 -7.11
N ALA A 446 -13.42 -10.76 -7.51
CA ALA A 446 -13.23 -10.03 -8.76
C ALA A 446 -11.84 -9.40 -8.86
N SER A 447 -11.37 -8.79 -7.78
CA SER A 447 -10.01 -8.24 -7.69
C SER A 447 -8.96 -9.36 -7.82
N THR A 448 -9.17 -10.50 -7.15
CA THR A 448 -8.31 -11.69 -7.28
C THR A 448 -8.24 -12.17 -8.73
N ALA A 449 -9.38 -12.31 -9.41
CA ALA A 449 -9.45 -12.71 -10.82
C ALA A 449 -8.73 -11.70 -11.74
N ALA A 450 -8.91 -10.39 -11.49
CA ALA A 450 -8.22 -9.34 -12.25
C ALA A 450 -6.69 -9.42 -12.07
N PHE A 451 -6.19 -9.71 -10.87
CA PHE A 451 -4.75 -9.90 -10.64
C PHE A 451 -4.22 -11.13 -11.37
N PHE A 452 -4.95 -12.25 -11.41
CA PHE A 452 -4.55 -13.42 -12.20
C PHE A 452 -4.56 -13.12 -13.69
N ALA A 453 -5.56 -12.43 -14.23
CA ALA A 453 -5.59 -11.98 -15.62
C ALA A 453 -4.38 -11.07 -15.92
N GLY A 454 -4.10 -10.12 -15.03
CA GLY A 454 -2.94 -9.23 -15.12
C GLY A 454 -1.62 -9.99 -15.12
N PHE A 455 -1.45 -10.94 -14.22
CA PHE A 455 -0.28 -11.81 -14.15
C PHE A 455 -0.07 -12.59 -15.46
N ALA A 456 -1.15 -13.20 -15.99
CA ALA A 456 -1.09 -13.97 -17.23
C ALA A 456 -0.70 -13.09 -18.43
N VAL A 457 -1.40 -11.95 -18.62
CA VAL A 457 -1.16 -11.07 -19.77
C VAL A 457 0.22 -10.41 -19.68
N THR A 458 0.60 -9.88 -18.51
CA THR A 458 1.91 -9.24 -18.32
C THR A 458 3.04 -10.24 -18.43
N GLY A 459 2.86 -11.45 -17.90
CA GLY A 459 3.83 -12.54 -18.01
C GLY A 459 4.03 -12.97 -19.47
N TYR A 460 2.95 -13.09 -20.24
CA TYR A 460 3.01 -13.39 -21.66
C TYR A 460 3.77 -12.32 -22.45
N VAL A 461 3.40 -11.04 -22.30
CA VAL A 461 4.04 -9.93 -23.02
C VAL A 461 5.52 -9.79 -22.64
N LEU A 462 5.84 -9.87 -21.33
CA LEU A 462 7.23 -9.78 -20.86
C LEU A 462 8.06 -10.99 -21.34
N SER A 463 7.51 -12.20 -21.29
CA SER A 463 8.22 -13.40 -21.75
C SER A 463 8.59 -13.28 -23.23
N ARG A 464 7.67 -12.82 -24.07
CA ARG A 464 7.96 -12.58 -25.49
C ARG A 464 9.04 -11.54 -25.72
N ARG A 465 9.07 -10.49 -24.91
CA ARG A 465 10.06 -9.42 -25.02
C ARG A 465 11.45 -9.83 -24.55
N LEU A 466 11.54 -10.70 -23.54
CA LEU A 466 12.80 -11.23 -23.00
C LEU A 466 13.27 -12.51 -23.69
N SER A 467 12.45 -13.10 -24.53
CA SER A 467 12.75 -14.33 -25.26
C SER A 467 13.23 -13.98 -26.66
N GLY A 468 14.44 -14.39 -27.02
CA GLY A 468 14.87 -14.40 -28.40
C GLY A 468 14.09 -15.40 -29.25
N PRO A 469 14.26 -15.39 -30.60
CA PRO A 469 13.66 -16.37 -31.49
C PRO A 469 14.01 -17.80 -31.02
N GLY A 470 13.01 -18.66 -30.77
CA GLY A 470 13.20 -20.06 -30.36
C GLY A 470 13.05 -20.36 -28.85
N ALA A 471 12.59 -19.43 -28.03
CA ALA A 471 12.43 -19.68 -26.60
C ALA A 471 11.28 -20.63 -26.27
N ALA A 472 11.50 -21.49 -25.25
CA ALA A 472 10.52 -22.45 -24.74
C ALA A 472 9.25 -21.76 -24.21
N SER A 473 8.10 -22.44 -24.32
CA SER A 473 6.80 -21.98 -23.81
C SER A 473 6.89 -21.55 -22.33
N PRO A 474 6.28 -20.42 -21.94
CA PRO A 474 6.23 -19.94 -20.56
C PRO A 474 5.61 -20.97 -19.58
N LEU A 475 4.74 -21.86 -20.06
CA LEU A 475 4.13 -22.94 -19.25
C LEU A 475 5.13 -24.01 -18.79
N ARG A 476 6.31 -24.11 -19.41
CA ARG A 476 7.40 -25.03 -19.03
C ARG A 476 8.52 -24.35 -18.24
N SER A 477 8.30 -23.15 -17.74
CA SER A 477 9.35 -22.42 -17.02
C SER A 477 9.61 -23.05 -15.65
N PRO A 478 10.88 -23.13 -15.20
CA PRO A 478 11.24 -23.57 -13.84
C PRO A 478 10.54 -22.75 -12.75
N THR A 479 10.18 -21.53 -13.07
CA THR A 479 9.46 -20.61 -12.17
C THR A 479 8.04 -21.08 -11.89
N LEU A 480 7.30 -21.51 -12.91
CA LEU A 480 5.94 -22.05 -12.71
C LEU A 480 5.99 -23.35 -11.89
N GLY A 481 6.95 -24.23 -12.20
CA GLY A 481 7.16 -25.47 -11.43
C GLY A 481 7.45 -25.19 -9.94
N ALA A 482 8.20 -24.13 -9.61
CA ALA A 482 8.44 -23.73 -8.23
C ALA A 482 7.14 -23.27 -7.54
N HIS A 483 6.30 -22.48 -8.20
CA HIS A 483 5.00 -22.06 -7.64
C HIS A 483 4.07 -23.25 -7.39
N VAL A 484 3.98 -24.19 -8.34
CA VAL A 484 3.16 -25.40 -8.18
C VAL A 484 3.63 -26.24 -7.00
N ARG A 485 4.94 -26.47 -6.85
CA ARG A 485 5.50 -27.21 -5.70
C ARG A 485 5.24 -26.51 -4.37
N LEU A 486 5.37 -25.17 -4.33
CA LEU A 486 5.04 -24.36 -3.14
C LEU A 486 3.57 -24.50 -2.76
N ILE A 487 2.66 -24.36 -3.73
CA ILE A 487 1.22 -24.51 -3.50
C ILE A 487 0.92 -25.93 -3.00
N ALA A 488 1.49 -26.95 -3.65
CA ALA A 488 1.29 -28.35 -3.25
C ALA A 488 1.78 -28.62 -1.82
N ALA A 489 2.91 -28.04 -1.40
CA ALA A 489 3.40 -28.14 -0.02
C ALA A 489 2.53 -27.36 0.98
N CYS A 490 1.93 -26.24 0.55
CA CYS A 490 1.07 -25.43 1.40
C CYS A 490 -0.33 -26.02 1.63
N LEU A 491 -0.81 -26.93 0.77
CA LEU A 491 -2.12 -27.60 0.97
C LEU A 491 -2.17 -28.41 2.28
N PRO A 492 -1.30 -29.41 2.50
CA PRO A 492 -1.29 -30.15 3.77
C PRO A 492 -0.89 -29.26 4.95
N ALA A 493 0.02 -28.29 4.74
CA ALA A 493 0.41 -27.35 5.79
C ALA A 493 -0.76 -26.48 6.23
N GLY A 494 -1.61 -26.05 5.30
CA GLY A 494 -2.82 -25.28 5.59
C GLY A 494 -3.87 -26.11 6.34
N ALA A 495 -4.08 -27.37 5.95
CA ALA A 495 -5.00 -28.26 6.66
C ALA A 495 -4.57 -28.49 8.12
N LEU A 496 -3.28 -28.73 8.37
CA LEU A 496 -2.72 -28.88 9.72
C LEU A 496 -2.79 -27.56 10.51
N ALA A 497 -2.54 -26.42 9.86
CA ALA A 497 -2.66 -25.11 10.47
C ALA A 497 -4.09 -24.80 10.91
N TYR A 498 -5.08 -25.15 10.08
CA TYR A 498 -6.50 -25.04 10.43
C TYR A 498 -6.84 -25.90 11.65
N GLY A 499 -6.41 -27.17 11.67
CA GLY A 499 -6.60 -28.06 12.81
C GLY A 499 -5.99 -27.50 14.10
N ALA A 500 -4.77 -26.97 14.03
CA ALA A 500 -4.08 -26.35 15.17
C ALA A 500 -4.80 -25.08 15.66
N ALA A 501 -5.29 -24.24 14.74
CA ALA A 501 -6.08 -23.05 15.10
C ALA A 501 -7.40 -23.43 15.79
N ARG A 502 -8.13 -24.41 15.26
CA ARG A 502 -9.36 -24.95 15.88
C ARG A 502 -9.11 -25.51 17.29
N ALA A 503 -8.01 -26.25 17.46
CA ALA A 503 -7.66 -26.79 18.78
C ALA A 503 -7.32 -25.70 19.82
N ALA A 504 -6.78 -24.56 19.36
CA ALA A 504 -6.43 -23.42 20.20
C ALA A 504 -7.56 -22.37 20.34
N GLU A 505 -8.70 -22.53 19.66
CA GLU A 505 -9.80 -21.56 19.60
C GLU A 505 -10.35 -21.21 21.00
N GLY A 506 -10.40 -22.17 21.92
CA GLY A 506 -10.82 -21.95 23.31
C GLY A 506 -9.93 -20.99 24.11
N ALA A 507 -8.69 -20.72 23.64
CA ALA A 507 -7.78 -19.74 24.24
C ALA A 507 -7.87 -18.34 23.59
N GLY A 508 -8.78 -18.14 22.63
CA GLY A 508 -9.06 -16.90 21.93
C GLY A 508 -8.40 -16.80 20.55
N ASP A 509 -8.89 -15.86 19.73
CA ASP A 509 -8.51 -15.70 18.33
C ASP A 509 -7.00 -15.49 18.12
N MET A 510 -6.33 -14.73 19.00
CA MET A 510 -4.90 -14.50 18.91
C MET A 510 -4.09 -15.79 19.12
N ALA A 511 -4.49 -16.63 20.07
CA ALA A 511 -3.85 -17.92 20.32
C ALA A 511 -4.08 -18.87 19.14
N ALA A 512 -5.30 -18.92 18.61
CA ALA A 512 -5.66 -19.73 17.45
C ALA A 512 -4.90 -19.30 16.19
N ALA A 513 -4.86 -17.99 15.86
CA ALA A 513 -4.11 -17.45 14.75
C ALA A 513 -2.60 -17.74 14.90
N GLY A 514 -2.06 -17.59 16.13
CA GLY A 514 -0.66 -17.88 16.45
C GLY A 514 -0.31 -19.35 16.28
N ALA A 515 -1.08 -20.26 16.87
CA ALA A 515 -0.89 -21.71 16.75
C ALA A 515 -0.96 -22.17 15.28
N GLY A 516 -1.98 -21.70 14.54
CA GLY A 516 -2.13 -22.01 13.12
C GLY A 516 -0.96 -21.51 12.30
N THR A 517 -0.53 -20.25 12.51
CA THR A 517 0.59 -19.66 11.76
C THR A 517 1.90 -20.39 12.04
N LEU A 518 2.20 -20.71 13.31
CA LEU A 518 3.41 -21.45 13.68
C LEU A 518 3.40 -22.85 13.08
N THR A 519 2.26 -23.54 13.11
CA THR A 519 2.09 -24.88 12.48
C THR A 519 2.31 -24.78 10.97
N LEU A 520 1.71 -23.79 10.28
CA LEU A 520 1.91 -23.60 8.85
C LEU A 520 3.40 -23.44 8.50
N LEU A 521 4.08 -22.51 9.19
CA LEU A 521 5.48 -22.23 8.95
C LEU A 521 6.36 -23.46 9.21
N LEU A 522 6.12 -24.18 10.29
CA LEU A 522 6.87 -25.40 10.64
C LEU A 522 6.69 -26.46 9.54
N VAL A 523 5.44 -26.74 9.15
CA VAL A 523 5.14 -27.79 8.16
C VAL A 523 5.68 -27.41 6.79
N VAL A 524 5.57 -26.15 6.35
CA VAL A 524 6.14 -25.67 5.09
C VAL A 524 7.65 -25.84 5.07
N VAL A 525 8.34 -25.54 6.18
CA VAL A 525 9.81 -25.73 6.30
C VAL A 525 10.17 -27.22 6.25
N LEU A 526 9.41 -28.09 6.91
CA LEU A 526 9.63 -29.55 6.89
C LEU A 526 9.40 -30.12 5.47
N LEU A 527 8.37 -29.66 4.78
CA LEU A 527 8.04 -30.09 3.43
C LEU A 527 8.93 -29.47 2.34
N ALA A 528 9.72 -28.45 2.66
CA ALA A 528 10.57 -27.75 1.69
C ALA A 528 11.57 -28.69 1.00
N ARG A 529 12.17 -29.64 1.74
CA ARG A 529 13.11 -30.62 1.17
C ARG A 529 12.44 -31.66 0.28
N PRO A 530 11.40 -32.40 0.73
CA PRO A 530 10.73 -33.42 -0.11
C PRO A 530 10.09 -32.83 -1.36
N PHE A 531 9.61 -31.58 -1.31
CA PHE A 531 9.05 -30.89 -2.48
C PHE A 531 10.11 -30.18 -3.35
N GLY A 532 11.39 -30.25 -2.98
CA GLY A 532 12.48 -29.64 -3.76
C GLY A 532 12.39 -28.11 -3.84
N ILE A 533 11.96 -27.44 -2.74
CA ILE A 533 11.82 -25.98 -2.66
C ILE A 533 13.14 -25.38 -2.17
N GLY A 534 14.06 -25.15 -3.13
CA GLY A 534 15.42 -24.67 -2.86
C GLY A 534 15.43 -23.29 -2.21
N GLU A 535 14.47 -22.42 -2.51
CA GLU A 535 14.36 -21.07 -1.98
C GLU A 535 14.15 -21.08 -0.45
N ILE A 536 13.26 -21.91 0.07
CA ILE A 536 13.01 -22.03 1.52
C ILE A 536 14.20 -22.67 2.23
N THR A 537 14.75 -23.75 1.68
CA THR A 537 15.92 -24.41 2.28
C THR A 537 17.13 -23.50 2.34
N GLY A 538 17.33 -22.64 1.30
CA GLY A 538 18.37 -21.62 1.28
C GLY A 538 18.17 -20.53 2.35
N MET A 539 16.93 -20.06 2.52
CA MET A 539 16.58 -19.07 3.57
C MET A 539 16.85 -19.62 4.98
N VAL A 540 16.44 -20.86 5.24
CA VAL A 540 16.69 -21.55 6.54
C VAL A 540 18.17 -21.72 6.80
N ALA A 541 18.94 -22.12 5.78
CA ALA A 541 20.40 -22.28 5.91
C ALA A 541 21.09 -20.93 6.20
N ALA A 542 20.70 -19.86 5.53
CA ALA A 542 21.21 -18.51 5.76
C ALA A 542 20.87 -18.00 7.17
N GLY A 543 19.64 -18.26 7.65
CA GLY A 543 19.23 -17.92 9.02
C GLY A 543 20.07 -18.65 10.08
N ARG A 544 20.29 -19.97 9.93
CA ARG A 544 21.14 -20.77 10.83
C ARG A 544 22.60 -20.29 10.85
N ALA A 545 23.13 -19.90 9.70
CA ALA A 545 24.50 -19.37 9.62
C ALA A 545 24.66 -18.02 10.36
N ARG A 546 23.63 -17.18 10.41
CA ARG A 546 23.63 -15.91 11.16
C ARG A 546 23.51 -16.11 12.68
N LEU A 547 22.78 -17.13 13.12
CA LEU A 547 22.62 -17.44 14.56
C LEU A 547 23.88 -18.11 15.16
N ARG A 548 24.77 -18.63 14.31
CA ARG A 548 26.06 -19.24 14.73
C ARG A 548 27.24 -18.26 14.77
N ARG A 549 27.03 -17.04 14.32
CA ARG A 549 27.97 -15.90 14.39
C ARG A 549 27.58 -14.96 15.51
#